data_bb5a7bd52b4fa6cb485f0de0dedc9d04
#
_entry.id   bb5a7bd52b4fa6cb485f0de0dedc9d04
#
_cell.length_a   1.000
_cell.length_b   1.000
_cell.length_c   1.000
_cell.angle_alpha   90.00
_cell.angle_beta   90.00
_cell.angle_gamma   90.00
#
_symmetry.space_group_name_H-M   'P 1'
#
loop_
_entity.id
_entity.type
_entity.pdbx_description
1 polymer ?
#
loop_
_entity_poly.entity_id
_entity_poly.type
_entity_poly.pdbx_seq_one_letter_code
_entity_poly.pdbx_strand_id
1 'polypeptide(L)'
;MCIRDSLATLAKKAVDVLGNDFDIEIIEKHHNQKIDAPSGTALMLADAICEEIDKPMKYEYDRHSKREKRSKNEIGMHAVRGGTIVGEHEIIFAGRDEIITISHSARSKEIFAVGAVNAAKYMVGKGAGLYTMKDLIK
;
A
#
# COMPACT_ATOMS: atom_id res chain seq x y z
N MET A 1 -11.19 9.15 7.46
CA MET A 1 -10.83 7.97 6.65
C MET A 1 -9.36 7.66 6.91
N CYS A 2 -9.02 6.44 7.33
CA CYS A 2 -7.61 6.03 7.35
C CYS A 2 -7.22 5.66 5.92
N ILE A 3 -6.45 6.50 5.29
CA ILE A 3 -6.11 6.34 3.87
C ILE A 3 -5.37 5.03 3.58
N ARG A 4 -4.63 4.50 4.57
CA ARG A 4 -3.93 3.22 4.44
C ARG A 4 -4.88 2.07 4.13
N ASP A 5 -5.97 1.95 4.91
CA ASP A 5 -6.95 0.86 4.73
C ASP A 5 -7.73 1.04 3.42
N SER A 6 -8.01 2.30 3.04
CA SER A 6 -8.65 2.61 1.76
C SER A 6 -7.75 2.25 0.59
N LEU A 7 -6.45 2.56 0.69
CA LEU A 7 -5.47 2.21 -0.33
C LEU A 7 -5.32 0.69 -0.47
N ALA A 8 -5.28 -0.04 0.66
CA ALA A 8 -5.27 -1.50 0.67
C ALA A 8 -6.53 -2.09 0.01
N THR A 9 -7.71 -1.53 0.31
CA THR A 9 -8.97 -1.97 -0.31
C THR A 9 -8.98 -1.75 -1.83
N LEU A 10 -8.46 -0.59 -2.29
CA LEU A 10 -8.32 -0.31 -3.72
C LEU A 10 -7.31 -1.25 -4.40
N ALA A 11 -6.19 -1.54 -3.73
CA ALA A 11 -5.18 -2.47 -4.23
C ALA A 11 -5.74 -3.89 -4.40
N LYS A 12 -6.46 -4.40 -3.39
CA LYS A 12 -7.17 -5.68 -3.48
C LYS A 12 -8.13 -5.73 -4.66
N LYS A 13 -8.95 -4.67 -4.80
CA LYS A 13 -9.90 -4.60 -5.92
C LYS A 13 -9.21 -4.53 -7.28
N ALA A 14 -8.05 -3.87 -7.37
CA ALA A 14 -7.27 -3.86 -8.59
C ALA A 14 -6.76 -5.27 -8.94
N VAL A 15 -6.22 -6.01 -7.98
CA VAL A 15 -5.80 -7.41 -8.18
C VAL A 15 -6.95 -8.29 -8.66
N ASP A 16 -8.12 -8.18 -8.03
CA ASP A 16 -9.33 -8.91 -8.38
C ASP A 16 -9.76 -8.65 -9.85
N VAL A 17 -9.66 -7.40 -10.30
CA VAL A 17 -10.02 -6.99 -11.66
C VAL A 17 -8.96 -7.35 -12.70
N LEU A 18 -7.67 -7.14 -12.37
CA LEU A 18 -6.56 -7.28 -13.31
C LEU A 18 -6.05 -8.73 -13.44
N GLY A 19 -6.31 -9.57 -12.44
CA GLY A 19 -5.84 -10.95 -12.42
C GLY A 19 -4.32 -11.07 -12.22
N ASN A 20 -3.76 -12.20 -12.64
CA ASN A 20 -2.37 -12.58 -12.36
C ASN A 20 -1.36 -12.19 -13.47
N ASP A 21 -1.78 -11.44 -14.48
CA ASP A 21 -0.95 -11.14 -15.66
C ASP A 21 -0.13 -9.85 -15.51
N PHE A 22 -0.36 -9.11 -14.43
CA PHE A 22 0.35 -7.87 -14.13
C PHE A 22 1.51 -8.09 -13.17
N ASP A 23 2.64 -7.49 -13.46
CA ASP A 23 3.76 -7.36 -12.54
C ASP A 23 3.45 -6.27 -11.50
N ILE A 24 3.76 -6.54 -10.23
CA ILE A 24 3.40 -5.64 -9.13
C ILE A 24 4.66 -5.06 -8.51
N GLU A 25 4.74 -3.73 -8.45
CA GLU A 25 5.82 -2.99 -7.82
C GLU A 25 5.23 -1.98 -6.83
N ILE A 26 5.85 -1.82 -5.67
CA ILE A 26 5.46 -0.84 -4.66
C ILE A 26 6.62 0.12 -4.44
N ILE A 27 6.34 1.42 -4.58
CA ILE A 27 7.31 2.49 -4.32
C ILE A 27 6.79 3.32 -3.16
N GLU A 28 7.62 3.50 -2.13
CA GLU A 28 7.31 4.38 -1.01
C GLU A 28 8.37 5.46 -0.82
N LYS A 29 7.94 6.65 -0.43
CA LYS A 29 8.82 7.79 -0.23
C LYS A 29 8.53 8.44 1.11
N HIS A 30 9.57 8.67 1.91
CA HIS A 30 9.49 9.34 3.21
C HIS A 30 10.68 10.29 3.44
N HIS A 31 10.57 11.05 4.51
CA HIS A 31 11.64 11.96 4.95
C HIS A 31 12.95 11.22 5.25
N ASN A 32 14.05 11.96 5.18
CA ASN A 32 15.40 11.43 5.36
C ASN A 32 15.71 10.93 6.79
N GLN A 33 14.84 11.18 7.76
CA GLN A 33 14.98 10.73 9.15
C GLN A 33 14.24 9.39 9.41
N LYS A 34 13.55 8.82 8.42
CA LYS A 34 12.86 7.54 8.58
C LYS A 34 13.85 6.37 8.52
N ILE A 35 13.90 5.60 9.61
CA ILE A 35 14.87 4.52 9.79
C ILE A 35 14.46 3.25 9.07
N ASP A 36 13.18 2.84 9.21
CA ASP A 36 12.66 1.61 8.58
C ASP A 36 12.50 1.78 7.06
N ALA A 37 12.92 0.77 6.31
CA ALA A 37 12.74 0.64 4.87
C ALA A 37 12.59 -0.84 4.51
N PRO A 38 11.50 -1.23 3.83
CA PRO A 38 10.37 -0.41 3.47
C PRO A 38 9.51 0.02 4.68
N SER A 39 8.61 0.99 4.47
CA SER A 39 7.67 1.42 5.50
C SER A 39 6.67 0.33 5.87
N GLY A 40 6.19 0.33 7.11
CA GLY A 40 5.13 -0.59 7.54
C GLY A 40 3.86 -0.51 6.68
N THR A 41 3.55 0.67 6.12
CA THR A 41 2.43 0.81 5.17
C THR A 41 2.70 0.10 3.85
N ALA A 42 3.91 0.15 3.33
CA ALA A 42 4.26 -0.56 2.09
C ALA A 42 4.17 -2.08 2.28
N LEU A 43 4.64 -2.60 3.42
CA LEU A 43 4.51 -4.02 3.77
C LEU A 43 3.04 -4.42 3.90
N MET A 44 2.22 -3.63 4.62
CA MET A 44 0.79 -3.88 4.74
C MET A 44 0.08 -3.91 3.39
N LEU A 45 0.46 -3.05 2.44
CA LEU A 45 -0.11 -3.05 1.09
C LEU A 45 0.29 -4.31 0.32
N ALA A 46 1.54 -4.75 0.44
CA ALA A 46 2.02 -5.99 -0.17
C ALA A 46 1.28 -7.21 0.42
N ASP A 47 1.14 -7.27 1.74
CA ASP A 47 0.39 -8.33 2.43
C ASP A 47 -1.07 -8.37 1.96
N ALA A 48 -1.72 -7.21 1.89
CA ALA A 48 -3.11 -7.09 1.41
C ALA A 48 -3.28 -7.57 -0.05
N ILE A 49 -2.31 -7.28 -0.92
CA ILE A 49 -2.29 -7.78 -2.30
C ILE A 49 -2.12 -9.30 -2.32
N CYS A 50 -1.22 -9.83 -1.49
CA CYS A 50 -0.98 -11.28 -1.42
C CYS A 50 -2.20 -12.07 -0.95
N GLU A 51 -3.09 -11.48 -0.14
CA GLU A 51 -4.34 -12.12 0.28
C GLU A 51 -5.31 -12.39 -0.88
N GLU A 52 -5.19 -11.66 -2.00
CA GLU A 52 -6.03 -11.81 -3.19
C GLU A 52 -5.37 -12.66 -4.30
N ILE A 53 -4.14 -13.11 -4.10
CA ILE A 53 -3.38 -13.87 -5.09
C ILE A 53 -3.23 -15.33 -4.63
N ASP A 54 -3.74 -16.30 -5.40
CA ASP A 54 -3.76 -17.73 -5.06
C ASP A 54 -2.38 -18.43 -5.14
N LYS A 55 -1.29 -17.68 -5.18
CA LYS A 55 0.08 -18.21 -5.26
C LYS A 55 0.98 -17.50 -4.26
N PRO A 56 2.01 -18.18 -3.72
CA PRO A 56 2.96 -17.53 -2.83
C PRO A 56 3.76 -16.47 -3.59
N MET A 57 3.75 -15.24 -3.07
CA MET A 57 4.53 -14.12 -3.59
C MET A 57 5.77 -13.89 -2.74
N LYS A 58 6.85 -13.51 -3.36
CA LYS A 58 8.10 -13.12 -2.72
C LYS A 58 8.26 -11.61 -2.78
N TYR A 59 8.64 -10.98 -1.67
CA TYR A 59 9.01 -9.56 -1.67
C TYR A 59 10.46 -9.40 -2.12
N GLU A 60 10.67 -8.58 -3.12
CA GLU A 60 11.98 -8.32 -3.69
C GLU A 60 12.42 -6.90 -3.37
N TYR A 61 13.47 -6.77 -2.55
CA TYR A 61 13.96 -5.48 -2.07
C TYR A 61 15.20 -4.98 -2.80
N ASP A 62 15.93 -5.87 -3.46
CA ASP A 62 17.21 -5.55 -4.06
C ASP A 62 17.41 -6.23 -5.41
N ARG A 63 17.16 -5.48 -6.48
CA ARG A 63 17.46 -5.92 -7.84
C ARG A 63 18.88 -5.60 -8.28
N HIS A 64 19.56 -4.68 -7.59
CA HIS A 64 20.90 -4.28 -7.96
C HIS A 64 21.91 -5.44 -7.79
N SER A 65 21.76 -6.24 -6.74
CA SER A 65 22.62 -7.39 -6.49
C SER A 65 22.36 -8.59 -7.41
N LYS A 66 21.27 -8.54 -8.19
CA LYS A 66 20.81 -9.64 -9.05
C LYS A 66 20.93 -9.28 -10.53
N ARG A 67 21.51 -10.19 -11.31
CA ARG A 67 21.58 -10.06 -12.78
C ARG A 67 20.66 -11.09 -13.44
N GLU A 68 19.40 -11.09 -13.05
CA GLU A 68 18.38 -12.01 -13.51
C GLU A 68 17.09 -11.29 -13.89
N LYS A 69 16.29 -11.94 -14.75
CA LYS A 69 14.97 -11.43 -15.10
C LYS A 69 14.04 -11.47 -13.87
N ARG A 70 13.08 -10.53 -13.83
CA ARG A 70 12.02 -10.51 -12.84
C ARG A 70 11.25 -11.83 -12.84
N SER A 71 10.99 -12.38 -11.66
CA SER A 71 10.09 -13.51 -11.47
C SER A 71 8.62 -13.04 -11.54
N LYS A 72 7.74 -13.91 -12.04
CA LYS A 72 6.28 -13.64 -12.01
C LYS A 72 5.67 -13.73 -10.61
N ASN A 73 6.38 -14.32 -9.65
CA ASN A 73 5.91 -14.54 -8.29
C ASN A 73 6.60 -13.61 -7.30
N GLU A 74 6.78 -12.33 -7.68
CA GLU A 74 7.40 -11.35 -6.80
C GLU A 74 6.66 -10.01 -6.84
N ILE A 75 6.73 -9.31 -5.72
CA ILE A 75 6.36 -7.91 -5.57
C ILE A 75 7.65 -7.13 -5.28
N GLY A 76 8.01 -6.21 -6.18
CA GLY A 76 9.16 -5.34 -5.97
C GLY A 76 8.83 -4.27 -4.91
N MET A 77 9.76 -4.02 -3.99
CA MET A 77 9.60 -3.08 -2.89
C MET A 77 10.71 -2.03 -2.95
N HIS A 78 10.35 -0.76 -3.17
CA HIS A 78 11.30 0.32 -3.34
C HIS A 78 11.09 1.42 -2.32
N ALA A 79 12.16 1.83 -1.65
CA ALA A 79 12.12 2.86 -0.61
C ALA A 79 12.97 4.06 -0.99
N VAL A 80 12.34 5.23 -1.06
CA VAL A 80 13.02 6.52 -1.28
C VAL A 80 13.05 7.30 0.04
N ARG A 81 14.21 7.89 0.38
CA ARG A 81 14.39 8.74 1.56
C ARG A 81 14.91 10.08 1.11
N GLY A 82 14.16 11.17 1.42
CA GLY A 82 14.57 12.49 1.01
C GLY A 82 13.79 13.61 1.69
N GLY A 83 14.47 14.71 1.98
CA GLY A 83 13.88 15.94 2.48
C GLY A 83 12.92 15.71 3.66
N THR A 84 11.78 16.36 3.57
CA THR A 84 10.69 16.33 4.56
C THR A 84 9.44 15.63 4.05
N ILE A 85 9.57 14.71 3.11
CA ILE A 85 8.44 13.95 2.55
C ILE A 85 7.67 13.28 3.68
N VAL A 86 6.38 13.60 3.82
CA VAL A 86 5.55 13.09 4.91
C VAL A 86 5.26 11.60 4.74
N GLY A 87 4.93 11.18 3.52
CA GLY A 87 4.71 9.80 3.15
C GLY A 87 3.96 9.69 1.82
N GLU A 88 4.55 8.98 0.88
CA GLU A 88 3.94 8.65 -0.40
C GLU A 88 4.01 7.15 -0.61
N HIS A 89 2.97 6.58 -1.18
CA HIS A 89 2.90 5.17 -1.53
C HIS A 89 2.28 5.03 -2.91
N GLU A 90 2.92 4.27 -3.75
CA GLU A 90 2.52 4.02 -5.13
C GLU A 90 2.55 2.52 -5.38
N ILE A 91 1.46 1.97 -5.91
CA ILE A 91 1.34 0.58 -6.33
C ILE A 91 1.21 0.60 -7.84
N ILE A 92 2.14 -0.04 -8.52
CA ILE A 92 2.20 -0.14 -9.97
C ILE A 92 1.80 -1.55 -10.36
N PHE A 93 0.82 -1.66 -11.22
CA PHE A 93 0.44 -2.88 -11.92
C PHE A 93 0.86 -2.74 -13.37
N ALA A 94 1.94 -3.40 -13.74
CA ALA A 94 2.52 -3.33 -15.08
C ALA A 94 2.12 -4.56 -15.89
N GLY A 95 1.26 -4.38 -16.87
CA GLY A 95 0.82 -5.38 -17.82
C GLY A 95 1.58 -5.31 -19.14
N ARG A 96 1.06 -6.00 -20.14
CA ARG A 96 1.59 -5.93 -21.49
C ARG A 96 1.09 -4.66 -22.17
N ASP A 97 2.02 -3.74 -22.46
CA ASP A 97 1.77 -2.46 -23.14
C ASP A 97 0.83 -1.50 -22.37
N GLU A 98 0.59 -1.76 -21.08
CA GLU A 98 -0.22 -0.91 -20.21
C GLU A 98 0.29 -0.90 -18.77
N ILE A 99 0.04 0.20 -18.06
CA ILE A 99 0.38 0.37 -16.64
C ILE A 99 -0.81 1.00 -15.93
N ILE A 100 -1.19 0.41 -14.79
CA ILE A 100 -2.15 1.00 -13.87
C ILE A 100 -1.41 1.33 -12.58
N THR A 101 -1.59 2.56 -12.10
CA THR A 101 -0.95 3.04 -10.88
C THR A 101 -1.99 3.56 -9.91
N ILE A 102 -1.91 3.08 -8.67
CA ILE A 102 -2.68 3.61 -7.55
C ILE A 102 -1.72 4.29 -6.60
N SER A 103 -1.88 5.60 -6.39
CA SER A 103 -0.97 6.38 -5.56
C SER A 103 -1.67 7.21 -4.50
N HIS A 104 -0.98 7.44 -3.39
CA HIS A 104 -1.37 8.34 -2.34
C HIS A 104 -0.17 9.16 -1.87
N SER A 105 -0.35 10.47 -1.73
CA SER A 105 0.65 11.40 -1.19
C SER A 105 0.08 12.12 0.02
N ALA A 106 0.66 11.91 1.19
CA ALA A 106 0.37 12.65 2.38
C ALA A 106 1.18 13.96 2.38
N ARG A 107 0.51 15.10 2.40
CA ARG A 107 1.18 16.43 2.45
C ARG A 107 1.33 16.98 3.86
N SER A 108 0.58 16.45 4.82
CA SER A 108 0.65 16.79 6.24
C SER A 108 0.30 15.58 7.08
N LYS A 109 0.86 15.49 8.29
CA LYS A 109 0.46 14.48 9.29
C LYS A 109 -0.95 14.71 9.84
N GLU A 110 -1.52 15.88 9.63
CA GLU A 110 -2.89 16.23 10.06
C GLU A 110 -3.95 15.32 9.45
N ILE A 111 -3.72 14.78 8.26
CA ILE A 111 -4.66 13.83 7.63
C ILE A 111 -4.93 12.61 8.52
N PHE A 112 -3.93 12.16 9.27
CA PHE A 112 -4.10 11.02 10.19
C PHE A 112 -4.93 11.40 11.40
N ALA A 113 -4.76 12.63 11.94
CA ALA A 113 -5.58 13.17 13.03
C ALA A 113 -7.04 13.33 12.59
N VAL A 114 -7.29 13.89 11.40
CA VAL A 114 -8.63 13.99 10.82
C VAL A 114 -9.28 12.61 10.68
N GLY A 115 -8.54 11.61 10.20
CA GLY A 115 -9.00 10.23 10.10
C GLY A 115 -9.40 9.66 11.48
N ALA A 116 -8.58 9.87 12.50
CA ALA A 116 -8.84 9.41 13.86
C ALA A 116 -10.09 10.09 14.47
N VAL A 117 -10.26 11.40 14.29
CA VAL A 117 -11.44 12.13 14.76
C VAL A 117 -12.71 11.61 14.06
N ASN A 118 -12.67 11.35 12.77
CA ASN A 118 -13.81 10.81 12.03
C ASN A 118 -14.16 9.38 12.52
N ALA A 119 -13.17 8.55 12.78
CA ALA A 119 -13.37 7.23 13.36
C ALA A 119 -14.00 7.33 14.76
N ALA A 120 -13.50 8.22 15.62
CA ALA A 120 -14.07 8.47 16.94
C ALA A 120 -15.54 8.90 16.87
N LYS A 121 -15.89 9.82 15.96
CA LYS A 121 -17.28 10.23 15.74
C LYS A 121 -18.18 9.07 15.30
N TYR A 122 -17.67 8.20 14.42
CA TYR A 122 -18.41 7.02 13.98
C TYR A 122 -18.69 6.04 15.12
N MET A 123 -17.78 5.95 16.08
CA MET A 123 -17.91 5.04 17.23
C MET A 123 -18.97 5.48 18.26
N VAL A 124 -19.42 6.71 18.22
CA VAL A 124 -20.44 7.20 19.16
C VAL A 124 -21.74 6.39 19.00
N GLY A 125 -22.19 5.79 20.10
CA GLY A 125 -23.41 4.97 20.16
C GLY A 125 -23.25 3.55 19.58
N LYS A 126 -22.04 3.13 19.22
CA LYS A 126 -21.76 1.73 18.82
C LYS A 126 -21.61 0.84 20.04
N GLY A 127 -22.05 -0.40 19.94
CA GLY A 127 -21.83 -1.43 20.95
C GLY A 127 -20.36 -1.89 21.02
N ALA A 128 -20.02 -2.70 22.01
CA ALA A 128 -18.69 -3.31 22.08
C ALA A 128 -18.44 -4.20 20.86
N GLY A 129 -17.28 -4.05 20.21
CA GLY A 129 -16.92 -4.81 19.00
C GLY A 129 -15.64 -4.29 18.37
N LEU A 130 -15.15 -5.01 17.35
CA LEU A 130 -14.05 -4.59 16.50
C LEU A 130 -14.63 -3.89 15.25
N TYR A 131 -14.27 -2.64 15.05
CA TYR A 131 -14.67 -1.83 13.91
C TYR A 131 -13.47 -1.51 13.04
N THR A 132 -13.63 -1.63 11.75
CA THR A 132 -12.59 -1.36 10.75
C THR A 132 -12.96 -0.18 9.87
N MET A 133 -12.05 0.28 9.05
CA MET A 133 -12.35 1.35 8.09
C MET A 133 -13.39 0.95 7.05
N LYS A 134 -13.56 -0.35 6.78
CA LYS A 134 -14.63 -0.85 5.89
C LYS A 134 -16.02 -0.54 6.44
N ASP A 135 -16.14 -0.46 7.77
CA ASP A 135 -17.42 -0.13 8.42
C ASP A 135 -17.78 1.36 8.32
N LEU A 136 -16.77 2.22 8.09
CA LEU A 136 -16.96 3.66 7.88
C LEU A 136 -17.27 4.02 6.43
N ILE A 137 -16.87 3.18 5.48
CA ILE A 137 -17.04 3.41 4.04
C ILE A 137 -18.27 2.61 3.61
N LYS A 138 -19.41 3.29 3.55
CA LYS A 138 -20.62 2.74 2.94
C LYS A 138 -20.80 3.33 1.56
#